data_6f5e2793f39439710377aa2281fcfcee
#
_entry.id   6f5e2793f39439710377aa2281fcfcee
#
_cell.length_a   1.000
_cell.length_b   1.000
_cell.length_c   1.000
_cell.angle_alpha   90.00
_cell.angle_beta   90.00
_cell.angle_gamma   90.00
#
_symmetry.space_group_name_H-M   'P 1'
#
loop_
_entity.id
_entity.type
_entity.pdbx_description
1 polymer ?
#
loop_
_entity_poly.entity_id
_entity_poly.type
_entity_poly.pdbx_seq_one_letter_code
_entity_poly.pdbx_strand_id
1 'polypeptide(L)'
;MIVHPELRRAALRARRPLLAATLLQGAVTLTHLAQAALLAVALADLARGQTGRLPWLLAAVLAVVAVRAGLAVRQRRTATRAGARARVALRDELLCRLGRLGPAHLASAGPRSGGAPARAGAVRTTLVDGVEGVDAYVSRYLPQLLVTLTVPPLVLAVLAAVEPVALLGLVPALLLALCGPRAWDRLLARRGREHWDTYEGLGADYLEALQGMPALRAAGAVGRTRERLEERSAALHRATVAKLRVSLADTGITDLAVQGGTAAAALLACWSAATGSTAATGTYLALLLASECFRPVRDLAREWHAGYLGASAADGIAALRTAEPAVRDTATAPAHWPGPPELCFENVEFTFDGAKEPVLRGVSFTARAGRTTAIVGPSGAGKSTLLALLLRHHDPQAGRITLDGTPTTAYALDSLRQGIAVVSQETYLFHDTIAANLRLARPDATDGELADAARAAGVHDEITALPDGYATVLGERGATLSGGQRQRLALARALLADAPVLVLDEATSSVDERRETEIVRELVNAASGRTVLVVAHRLSAVRHADRIVVLDRGRVDAVGEHAGLAEAGGVYARLVEAGRAHRGGVAA
;
A
#
# COMPACT_ATOMS: atom_id res chain seq x y z
N MET A 1 -22.68 12.47 -8.01
CA MET A 1 -22.22 11.49 -7.04
C MET A 1 -21.78 10.22 -7.72
N ILE A 2 -20.54 9.85 -7.58
CA ILE A 2 -19.87 9.03 -8.58
C ILE A 2 -19.60 7.68 -7.94
N VAL A 3 -20.28 6.66 -8.41
CA VAL A 3 -19.89 5.29 -8.16
C VAL A 3 -18.67 5.01 -9.02
N HIS A 4 -17.47 5.20 -8.46
CA HIS A 4 -16.23 4.90 -9.16
C HIS A 4 -16.24 3.43 -9.63
N PRO A 5 -15.80 3.10 -10.87
CA PRO A 5 -15.86 1.73 -11.41
C PRO A 5 -15.19 0.69 -10.49
N GLU A 6 -14.08 1.06 -9.84
CA GLU A 6 -13.36 0.18 -8.92
C GLU A 6 -14.17 -0.15 -7.66
N LEU A 7 -14.83 0.84 -7.09
CA LEU A 7 -15.71 0.64 -5.93
C LEU A 7 -16.93 -0.20 -6.28
N ARG A 8 -17.47 -0.03 -7.50
CA ARG A 8 -18.55 -0.88 -8.00
C ARG A 8 -18.12 -2.34 -8.13
N ARG A 9 -16.90 -2.59 -8.64
CA ARG A 9 -16.34 -3.95 -8.71
C ARG A 9 -16.19 -4.58 -7.34
N ALA A 10 -15.66 -3.83 -6.35
CA ALA A 10 -15.57 -4.29 -4.97
C ALA A 10 -16.95 -4.62 -4.36
N ALA A 11 -17.95 -3.76 -4.58
CA ALA A 11 -19.32 -3.98 -4.15
C ALA A 11 -19.96 -5.21 -4.79
N LEU A 12 -19.73 -5.47 -6.09
CA LEU A 12 -20.26 -6.62 -6.80
C LEU A 12 -19.71 -7.96 -6.26
N ARG A 13 -18.49 -7.99 -5.75
CA ARG A 13 -17.92 -9.17 -5.07
C ARG A 13 -18.63 -9.53 -3.77
N ALA A 14 -19.18 -8.53 -3.08
CA ALA A 14 -19.95 -8.70 -1.86
C ALA A 14 -21.46 -8.56 -2.09
N ARG A 15 -21.98 -8.77 -3.32
CA ARG A 15 -23.36 -8.46 -3.73
C ARG A 15 -24.44 -9.08 -2.83
N ARG A 16 -24.31 -10.36 -2.45
CA ARG A 16 -25.31 -11.03 -1.62
C ARG A 16 -25.42 -10.42 -0.21
N PRO A 17 -24.33 -10.29 0.58
CA PRO A 17 -24.43 -9.66 1.89
C PRO A 17 -24.73 -8.15 1.80
N LEU A 18 -24.33 -7.46 0.73
CA LEU A 18 -24.67 -6.07 0.49
C LEU A 18 -26.18 -5.90 0.28
N LEU A 19 -26.80 -6.70 -0.61
CA LEU A 19 -28.25 -6.69 -0.81
C LEU A 19 -29.01 -7.01 0.48
N ALA A 20 -28.58 -8.03 1.23
CA ALA A 20 -29.18 -8.36 2.51
C ALA A 20 -29.07 -7.20 3.53
N ALA A 21 -27.90 -6.53 3.59
CA ALA A 21 -27.71 -5.36 4.45
C ALA A 21 -28.61 -4.18 4.04
N THR A 22 -28.76 -3.94 2.74
CA THR A 22 -29.63 -2.89 2.20
C THR A 22 -31.11 -3.17 2.48
N LEU A 23 -31.56 -4.41 2.27
CA LEU A 23 -32.94 -4.81 2.57
C LEU A 23 -33.25 -4.70 4.07
N LEU A 24 -32.31 -5.13 4.92
CA LEU A 24 -32.45 -4.97 6.37
C LEU A 24 -32.44 -3.48 6.79
N GLN A 25 -31.65 -2.64 6.15
CA GLN A 25 -31.65 -1.19 6.38
C GLN A 25 -32.99 -0.57 5.97
N GLY A 26 -33.55 -0.98 4.83
CA GLY A 26 -34.89 -0.60 4.39
C GLY A 26 -35.97 -1.06 5.38
N ALA A 27 -35.88 -2.32 5.87
CA ALA A 27 -36.79 -2.82 6.89
C ALA A 27 -36.71 -2.02 8.21
N VAL A 28 -35.52 -1.65 8.66
CA VAL A 28 -35.33 -0.75 9.83
C VAL A 28 -36.02 0.57 9.58
N THR A 29 -35.86 1.18 8.39
CA THR A 29 -36.51 2.45 8.06
C THR A 29 -38.04 2.30 8.00
N LEU A 30 -38.56 1.21 7.46
CA LEU A 30 -40.02 0.94 7.49
C LEU A 30 -40.58 0.84 8.90
N THR A 31 -39.83 0.33 9.87
CA THR A 31 -40.27 0.34 11.30
C THR A 31 -40.36 1.74 11.87
N HIS A 32 -39.53 2.70 11.41
CA HIS A 32 -39.67 4.11 11.80
C HIS A 32 -40.95 4.72 11.22
N LEU A 33 -41.26 4.44 9.94
CA LEU A 33 -42.51 4.90 9.31
C LEU A 33 -43.74 4.28 10.00
N ALA A 34 -43.70 2.99 10.32
CA ALA A 34 -44.76 2.34 11.06
C ALA A 34 -44.96 2.93 12.46
N GLN A 35 -43.88 3.24 13.19
CA GLN A 35 -43.94 3.93 14.47
C GLN A 35 -44.59 5.31 14.32
N ALA A 36 -44.19 6.10 13.33
CA ALA A 36 -44.76 7.41 13.06
C ALA A 36 -46.27 7.31 12.79
N ALA A 37 -46.70 6.34 11.99
CA ALA A 37 -48.12 6.10 11.69
C ALA A 37 -48.91 5.73 12.96
N LEU A 38 -48.41 4.80 13.78
CA LEU A 38 -49.04 4.38 15.02
C LEU A 38 -49.19 5.53 16.02
N LEU A 39 -48.12 6.36 16.14
CA LEU A 39 -48.15 7.54 17.00
C LEU A 39 -49.13 8.60 16.47
N ALA A 40 -49.22 8.78 15.15
CA ALA A 40 -50.17 9.72 14.56
C ALA A 40 -51.62 9.32 14.87
N VAL A 41 -51.96 8.03 14.79
CA VAL A 41 -53.27 7.51 15.16
C VAL A 41 -53.54 7.69 16.66
N ALA A 42 -52.55 7.39 17.52
CA ALA A 42 -52.67 7.53 18.95
C ALA A 42 -52.93 8.99 19.36
N LEU A 43 -52.22 9.94 18.75
CA LEU A 43 -52.39 11.39 18.99
C LEU A 43 -53.76 11.85 18.47
N ALA A 44 -54.21 11.36 17.34
CA ALA A 44 -55.52 11.70 16.79
C ALA A 44 -56.67 11.20 17.67
N ASP A 45 -56.58 9.97 18.19
CA ASP A 45 -57.55 9.37 19.10
C ASP A 45 -57.58 10.15 20.43
N LEU A 46 -56.40 10.52 20.96
CA LEU A 46 -56.28 11.35 22.16
C LEU A 46 -56.96 12.73 21.98
N ALA A 47 -56.70 13.39 20.85
CA ALA A 47 -57.30 14.67 20.52
C ALA A 47 -58.85 14.59 20.40
N ARG A 48 -59.37 13.43 20.04
CA ARG A 48 -60.85 13.18 20.02
C ARG A 48 -61.41 12.72 21.36
N GLY A 49 -60.58 12.56 22.41
CA GLY A 49 -61.01 12.01 23.70
C GLY A 49 -61.22 10.49 23.73
N GLN A 50 -60.79 9.77 22.70
CA GLN A 50 -60.94 8.34 22.57
C GLN A 50 -59.75 7.59 23.17
N THR A 51 -59.80 7.23 24.44
CA THR A 51 -58.67 6.59 25.14
C THR A 51 -58.66 5.05 25.11
N GLY A 52 -59.73 4.41 24.68
CA GLY A 52 -59.91 2.95 24.77
C GLY A 52 -58.88 2.12 23.95
N ARG A 53 -58.37 2.67 22.82
CA ARG A 53 -57.35 2.02 21.98
C ARG A 53 -55.93 2.34 22.37
N LEU A 54 -55.72 3.37 23.22
CA LEU A 54 -54.37 3.89 23.53
C LEU A 54 -53.40 2.85 24.10
N PRO A 55 -53.82 1.93 25.03
CA PRO A 55 -52.92 0.91 25.55
C PRO A 55 -52.44 -0.06 24.46
N TRP A 56 -53.31 -0.43 23.51
CA TRP A 56 -52.97 -1.33 22.41
C TRP A 56 -52.04 -0.66 21.39
N LEU A 57 -52.23 0.64 21.10
CA LEU A 57 -51.36 1.41 20.22
C LEU A 57 -49.98 1.57 20.84
N LEU A 58 -49.89 1.84 22.15
CA LEU A 58 -48.61 1.92 22.86
C LEU A 58 -47.92 0.56 22.88
N ALA A 59 -48.62 -0.53 23.12
CA ALA A 59 -48.06 -1.90 23.03
C ALA A 59 -47.53 -2.21 21.61
N ALA A 60 -48.26 -1.80 20.55
CA ALA A 60 -47.82 -1.92 19.18
C ALA A 60 -46.54 -1.12 18.88
N VAL A 61 -46.44 0.12 19.37
CA VAL A 61 -45.22 0.96 19.25
C VAL A 61 -44.03 0.29 19.93
N LEU A 62 -44.23 -0.26 21.15
CA LEU A 62 -43.17 -0.97 21.87
C LEU A 62 -42.72 -2.22 21.09
N ALA A 63 -43.66 -2.97 20.52
CA ALA A 63 -43.37 -4.14 19.69
C ALA A 63 -42.55 -3.73 18.44
N VAL A 64 -42.94 -2.66 17.75
CA VAL A 64 -42.22 -2.14 16.59
C VAL A 64 -40.79 -1.72 16.98
N VAL A 65 -40.61 -1.09 18.13
CA VAL A 65 -39.28 -0.70 18.65
C VAL A 65 -38.43 -1.93 18.96
N ALA A 66 -39.01 -2.96 19.58
CA ALA A 66 -38.30 -4.22 19.86
C ALA A 66 -37.86 -4.94 18.57
N VAL A 67 -38.78 -5.04 17.58
CA VAL A 67 -38.46 -5.60 16.26
C VAL A 67 -37.35 -4.81 15.57
N ARG A 68 -37.43 -3.48 15.62
CA ARG A 68 -36.40 -2.59 15.08
C ARG A 68 -35.02 -2.85 15.71
N ALA A 69 -34.95 -2.99 17.03
CA ALA A 69 -33.68 -3.28 17.71
C ALA A 69 -33.06 -4.58 17.19
N GLY A 70 -33.86 -5.65 17.04
CA GLY A 70 -33.40 -6.91 16.45
C GLY A 70 -32.94 -6.77 15.00
N LEU A 71 -33.71 -6.05 14.18
CA LEU A 71 -33.35 -5.79 12.77
C LEU A 71 -32.08 -4.96 12.65
N ALA A 72 -31.90 -3.94 13.49
CA ALA A 72 -30.71 -3.08 13.49
C ALA A 72 -29.43 -3.86 13.83
N VAL A 73 -29.49 -4.78 14.81
CA VAL A 73 -28.36 -5.65 15.14
C VAL A 73 -28.02 -6.58 13.95
N ARG A 74 -29.03 -7.21 13.34
CA ARG A 74 -28.83 -8.08 12.17
C ARG A 74 -28.27 -7.28 10.99
N GLN A 75 -28.79 -6.10 10.73
CA GLN A 75 -28.34 -5.20 9.67
C GLN A 75 -26.85 -4.85 9.85
N ARG A 76 -26.45 -4.38 11.05
CA ARG A 76 -25.05 -4.04 11.35
C ARG A 76 -24.12 -5.23 11.14
N ARG A 77 -24.46 -6.41 11.67
CA ARG A 77 -23.67 -7.64 11.48
C ARG A 77 -23.53 -8.02 10.00
N THR A 78 -24.60 -7.91 9.22
CA THR A 78 -24.58 -8.24 7.78
C THR A 78 -23.78 -7.22 7.00
N ALA A 79 -23.91 -5.94 7.30
CA ALA A 79 -23.16 -4.84 6.68
C ALA A 79 -21.65 -4.97 6.96
N THR A 80 -21.24 -5.20 8.21
CA THR A 80 -19.85 -5.43 8.57
C THR A 80 -19.26 -6.66 7.85
N ARG A 81 -20.04 -7.74 7.72
CA ARG A 81 -19.59 -8.91 6.94
C ARG A 81 -19.41 -8.61 5.46
N ALA A 82 -20.28 -7.76 4.89
CA ALA A 82 -20.14 -7.34 3.49
C ALA A 82 -18.85 -6.54 3.26
N GLY A 83 -18.59 -5.55 4.11
CA GLY A 83 -17.38 -4.74 4.04
C GLY A 83 -16.11 -5.56 4.28
N ALA A 84 -16.09 -6.41 5.31
CA ALA A 84 -14.94 -7.27 5.60
C ALA A 84 -14.60 -8.20 4.42
N ARG A 85 -15.62 -8.80 3.77
CA ARG A 85 -15.39 -9.63 2.57
C ARG A 85 -14.81 -8.82 1.40
N ALA A 86 -15.35 -7.62 1.16
CA ALA A 86 -14.85 -6.75 0.11
C ALA A 86 -13.39 -6.34 0.38
N ARG A 87 -13.07 -6.00 1.64
CA ARG A 87 -11.74 -5.63 2.10
C ARG A 87 -10.73 -6.75 1.92
N VAL A 88 -11.03 -7.96 2.43
CA VAL A 88 -10.12 -9.12 2.33
C VAL A 88 -9.86 -9.48 0.88
N ALA A 89 -10.92 -9.59 0.06
CA ALA A 89 -10.79 -9.94 -1.35
C ALA A 89 -9.99 -8.89 -2.15
N LEU A 90 -10.18 -7.60 -1.84
CA LEU A 90 -9.44 -6.53 -2.50
C LEU A 90 -7.97 -6.51 -2.08
N ARG A 91 -7.70 -6.68 -0.78
CA ARG A 91 -6.33 -6.72 -0.24
C ARG A 91 -5.54 -7.88 -0.83
N ASP A 92 -6.13 -9.07 -0.87
CA ASP A 92 -5.53 -10.26 -1.47
C ASP A 92 -5.20 -10.03 -2.96
N GLU A 93 -6.15 -9.52 -3.74
CA GLU A 93 -5.94 -9.19 -5.16
C GLU A 93 -4.80 -8.20 -5.35
N LEU A 94 -4.77 -7.10 -4.56
CA LEU A 94 -3.74 -6.07 -4.70
C LEU A 94 -2.37 -6.56 -4.26
N LEU A 95 -2.29 -7.39 -3.21
CA LEU A 95 -1.02 -8.02 -2.78
C LEU A 95 -0.49 -8.99 -3.82
N CYS A 96 -1.35 -9.87 -4.36
CA CYS A 96 -0.97 -10.75 -5.47
C CYS A 96 -0.52 -9.95 -6.71
N ARG A 97 -1.19 -8.84 -7.00
CA ARG A 97 -0.81 -7.96 -8.11
C ARG A 97 0.54 -7.29 -7.86
N LEU A 98 0.76 -6.77 -6.65
CA LEU A 98 2.04 -6.15 -6.26
C LEU A 98 3.20 -7.15 -6.37
N GLY A 99 3.00 -8.41 -5.94
CA GLY A 99 3.98 -9.48 -6.12
C GLY A 99 4.34 -9.70 -7.58
N ARG A 100 3.36 -9.65 -8.49
CA ARG A 100 3.60 -9.78 -9.95
C ARG A 100 4.27 -8.55 -10.57
N LEU A 101 4.01 -7.34 -10.03
CA LEU A 101 4.69 -6.12 -10.49
C LEU A 101 6.18 -6.13 -10.19
N GLY A 102 6.58 -6.84 -9.15
CA GLY A 102 7.96 -7.02 -8.76
C GLY A 102 8.64 -5.76 -8.19
N PRO A 103 9.92 -5.88 -7.80
CA PRO A 103 10.65 -4.79 -7.13
C PRO A 103 10.89 -3.58 -8.05
N ALA A 104 10.97 -3.77 -9.36
CA ALA A 104 11.15 -2.69 -10.32
C ALA A 104 10.03 -1.63 -10.23
N HIS A 105 8.80 -2.04 -9.95
CA HIS A 105 7.67 -1.13 -9.80
C HIS A 105 7.84 -0.18 -8.60
N LEU A 106 8.44 -0.64 -7.52
CA LEU A 106 8.71 0.18 -6.33
C LEU A 106 9.98 1.01 -6.47
N ALA A 107 10.99 0.51 -7.22
CA ALA A 107 12.28 1.15 -7.43
C ALA A 107 12.28 2.20 -8.55
N SER A 108 11.38 2.09 -9.54
CA SER A 108 11.35 3.00 -10.69
C SER A 108 10.80 4.39 -10.31
N ALA A 109 11.66 5.22 -9.75
CA ALA A 109 11.47 6.66 -9.61
C ALA A 109 12.03 7.33 -10.86
N GLY A 110 11.18 7.61 -11.84
CA GLY A 110 11.55 8.51 -12.94
C GLY A 110 11.74 9.94 -12.40
N PRO A 111 12.57 10.78 -13.07
CA PRO A 111 12.86 12.15 -12.65
C PRO A 111 11.64 13.09 -12.58
N ARG A 112 10.44 12.63 -12.94
CA ARG A 112 9.19 13.38 -12.93
C ARG A 112 8.26 13.10 -11.74
N SER A 113 8.53 12.08 -10.93
CA SER A 113 7.76 11.77 -9.72
C SER A 113 8.75 11.72 -8.55
N GLY A 114 8.72 12.74 -7.71
CA GLY A 114 9.65 12.91 -6.59
C GLY A 114 9.93 11.63 -5.80
N GLY A 115 11.03 10.98 -6.11
CA GLY A 115 11.73 9.97 -5.33
C GLY A 115 11.05 8.61 -5.13
N ALA A 116 11.83 7.53 -5.13
CA ALA A 116 11.41 6.18 -4.80
C ALA A 116 10.60 6.04 -3.49
N PRO A 117 10.87 6.80 -2.41
CA PRO A 117 10.06 6.78 -1.18
C PRO A 117 8.59 7.16 -1.38
N ALA A 118 8.31 8.08 -2.31
CA ALA A 118 6.94 8.52 -2.57
C ALA A 118 6.04 7.41 -3.14
N ARG A 119 6.59 6.53 -3.99
CA ARG A 119 5.83 5.44 -4.59
C ARG A 119 5.51 4.31 -3.60
N ALA A 120 6.47 3.91 -2.78
CA ALA A 120 6.27 2.92 -1.72
C ALA A 120 5.26 3.44 -0.67
N GLY A 121 5.34 4.72 -0.30
CA GLY A 121 4.38 5.38 0.56
C GLY A 121 2.96 5.38 -0.01
N ALA A 122 2.80 5.75 -1.30
CA ALA A 122 1.51 5.74 -1.99
C ALA A 122 0.91 4.33 -2.08
N VAL A 123 1.73 3.31 -2.38
CA VAL A 123 1.30 1.91 -2.40
C VAL A 123 0.84 1.46 -1.00
N ARG A 124 1.60 1.81 0.06
CA ARG A 124 1.21 1.52 1.45
C ARG A 124 -0.13 2.18 1.79
N THR A 125 -0.27 3.48 1.51
CA THR A 125 -1.52 4.21 1.77
C THR A 125 -2.70 3.57 1.04
N THR A 126 -2.53 3.16 -0.22
CA THR A 126 -3.57 2.46 -0.98
C THR A 126 -3.93 1.11 -0.37
N LEU A 127 -2.94 0.28 0.03
CA LEU A 127 -3.15 -1.06 0.58
C LEU A 127 -3.71 -1.07 2.00
N VAL A 128 -3.38 -0.08 2.81
CA VAL A 128 -3.83 0.02 4.21
C VAL A 128 -5.07 0.91 4.29
N ASP A 129 -4.90 2.21 4.09
CA ASP A 129 -5.94 3.19 4.33
C ASP A 129 -7.03 3.17 3.23
N GLY A 130 -6.62 2.98 1.97
CA GLY A 130 -7.53 2.89 0.84
C GLY A 130 -8.45 1.68 0.91
N VAL A 131 -7.92 0.52 1.26
CA VAL A 131 -8.71 -0.71 1.41
C VAL A 131 -9.67 -0.63 2.60
N GLU A 132 -9.28 0.02 3.72
CA GLU A 132 -10.18 0.30 4.84
C GLU A 132 -11.31 1.27 4.42
N GLY A 133 -11.00 2.27 3.61
CA GLY A 133 -12.01 3.18 3.04
C GLY A 133 -13.04 2.46 2.17
N VAL A 134 -12.63 1.42 1.42
CA VAL A 134 -13.57 0.59 0.64
C VAL A 134 -14.51 -0.22 1.53
N ASP A 135 -14.05 -0.72 2.68
CA ASP A 135 -14.93 -1.38 3.67
C ASP A 135 -16.05 -0.43 4.10
N ALA A 136 -15.71 0.79 4.54
CA ALA A 136 -16.70 1.78 4.97
C ALA A 136 -17.66 2.18 3.83
N TYR A 137 -17.17 2.30 2.60
CA TYR A 137 -17.98 2.57 1.42
C TYR A 137 -19.02 1.47 1.18
N VAL A 138 -18.62 0.20 1.22
CA VAL A 138 -19.49 -0.96 0.94
C VAL A 138 -20.44 -1.23 2.11
N SER A 139 -19.96 -1.15 3.37
CA SER A 139 -20.73 -1.55 4.55
C SER A 139 -21.73 -0.48 5.03
N ARG A 140 -21.43 0.80 4.83
CA ARG A 140 -22.21 1.90 5.40
C ARG A 140 -22.81 2.82 4.33
N TYR A 141 -21.96 3.36 3.46
CA TYR A 141 -22.38 4.38 2.51
C TYR A 141 -23.34 3.86 1.44
N LEU A 142 -23.03 2.73 0.81
CA LEU A 142 -23.80 2.20 -0.31
C LEU A 142 -25.22 1.75 0.10
N PRO A 143 -25.43 1.01 1.22
CA PRO A 143 -26.76 0.69 1.71
C PRO A 143 -27.57 1.95 2.03
N GLN A 144 -26.95 2.95 2.69
CA GLN A 144 -27.63 4.19 3.04
C GLN A 144 -28.03 5.01 1.82
N LEU A 145 -27.19 5.03 0.78
CA LEU A 145 -27.50 5.67 -0.49
C LEU A 145 -28.78 5.10 -1.12
N LEU A 146 -28.86 3.76 -1.18
CA LEU A 146 -30.03 3.09 -1.76
C LEU A 146 -31.32 3.37 -0.97
N VAL A 147 -31.23 3.39 0.35
CA VAL A 147 -32.36 3.79 1.23
C VAL A 147 -32.76 5.25 1.01
N THR A 148 -31.78 6.15 0.85
CA THR A 148 -32.04 7.58 0.59
C THR A 148 -32.70 7.81 -0.78
N LEU A 149 -32.45 6.96 -1.75
CA LEU A 149 -33.08 7.05 -3.08
C LEU A 149 -34.51 6.48 -3.09
N THR A 150 -34.87 5.60 -2.16
CA THR A 150 -36.16 4.88 -2.18
C THR A 150 -37.15 5.38 -1.14
N VAL A 151 -36.71 5.72 0.07
CA VAL A 151 -37.61 6.04 1.19
C VAL A 151 -38.25 7.43 1.08
N PRO A 152 -37.51 8.53 0.82
CA PRO A 152 -38.15 9.84 0.69
C PRO A 152 -39.24 9.90 -0.38
N PRO A 153 -39.05 9.36 -1.61
CA PRO A 153 -40.15 9.29 -2.59
C PRO A 153 -41.37 8.52 -2.10
N LEU A 154 -41.17 7.41 -1.36
CA LEU A 154 -42.26 6.64 -0.76
C LEU A 154 -43.04 7.48 0.27
N VAL A 155 -42.33 8.19 1.17
CA VAL A 155 -42.96 9.09 2.16
C VAL A 155 -43.72 10.21 1.48
N LEU A 156 -43.13 10.84 0.45
CA LEU A 156 -43.81 11.87 -0.33
C LEU A 156 -45.09 11.36 -1.01
N ALA A 157 -45.07 10.13 -1.54
CA ALA A 157 -46.24 9.51 -2.16
C ALA A 157 -47.38 9.28 -1.13
N VAL A 158 -47.02 8.82 0.08
CA VAL A 158 -48.00 8.69 1.19
C VAL A 158 -48.58 10.06 1.58
N LEU A 159 -47.73 11.06 1.72
CA LEU A 159 -48.17 12.41 2.09
C LEU A 159 -48.97 13.07 0.96
N ALA A 160 -48.69 12.80 -0.30
CA ALA A 160 -49.49 13.28 -1.44
C ALA A 160 -50.96 12.82 -1.36
N ALA A 161 -51.19 11.61 -0.83
CA ALA A 161 -52.53 11.05 -0.67
C ALA A 161 -53.26 11.55 0.59
N VAL A 162 -52.53 11.93 1.67
CA VAL A 162 -53.10 12.22 2.98
C VAL A 162 -53.12 13.73 3.29
N GLU A 163 -52.02 14.43 2.95
CA GLU A 163 -51.84 15.86 3.26
C GLU A 163 -50.98 16.53 2.16
N PRO A 164 -51.55 16.76 0.96
CA PRO A 164 -50.81 17.28 -0.19
C PRO A 164 -50.21 18.67 0.05
N VAL A 165 -50.79 19.47 0.92
CA VAL A 165 -50.28 20.83 1.22
C VAL A 165 -48.90 20.79 1.89
N ALA A 166 -48.62 19.78 2.70
CA ALA A 166 -47.33 19.61 3.33
C ALA A 166 -46.17 19.42 2.32
N LEU A 167 -46.47 18.92 1.10
CA LEU A 167 -45.47 18.75 0.05
C LEU A 167 -44.86 20.07 -0.41
N LEU A 168 -45.59 21.20 -0.32
CA LEU A 168 -45.06 22.52 -0.69
C LEU A 168 -43.87 22.93 0.18
N GLY A 169 -43.78 22.43 1.41
CA GLY A 169 -42.62 22.62 2.28
C GLY A 169 -41.55 21.56 2.10
N LEU A 170 -41.97 20.27 1.96
CA LEU A 170 -41.04 19.14 1.93
C LEU A 170 -40.26 19.01 0.64
N VAL A 171 -40.92 19.15 -0.54
CA VAL A 171 -40.27 18.91 -1.83
C VAL A 171 -39.15 19.92 -2.10
N PRO A 172 -39.34 21.25 -1.96
CA PRO A 172 -38.25 22.21 -2.17
C PRO A 172 -37.10 21.99 -1.17
N ALA A 173 -37.43 21.69 0.09
CA ALA A 173 -36.42 21.43 1.12
C ALA A 173 -35.64 20.14 0.83
N LEU A 174 -36.30 19.06 0.39
CA LEU A 174 -35.63 17.84 -0.01
C LEU A 174 -34.72 18.05 -1.23
N LEU A 175 -35.18 18.80 -2.22
CA LEU A 175 -34.36 19.18 -3.36
C LEU A 175 -33.16 20.01 -2.94
N LEU A 176 -33.34 20.97 -2.03
CA LEU A 176 -32.24 21.76 -1.47
C LEU A 176 -31.24 20.88 -0.72
N ALA A 177 -31.71 19.94 0.12
CA ALA A 177 -30.86 19.03 0.88
C ALA A 177 -30.06 18.06 -0.01
N LEU A 178 -30.65 17.63 -1.15
CA LEU A 178 -29.98 16.70 -2.08
C LEU A 178 -29.11 17.40 -3.13
N CYS A 179 -29.51 18.58 -3.59
CA CYS A 179 -28.84 19.29 -4.69
C CYS A 179 -27.92 20.41 -4.17
N GLY A 180 -28.22 21.01 -3.03
CA GLY A 180 -27.41 22.06 -2.42
C GLY A 180 -25.94 21.66 -2.24
N PRO A 181 -25.63 20.52 -1.62
CA PRO A 181 -24.25 20.03 -1.49
C PRO A 181 -23.49 19.93 -2.80
N ARG A 182 -24.15 19.57 -3.91
CA ARG A 182 -23.51 19.46 -5.22
C ARG A 182 -22.95 20.78 -5.76
N ALA A 183 -23.54 21.91 -5.39
CA ALA A 183 -23.01 23.21 -5.75
C ALA A 183 -21.62 23.46 -5.17
N TRP A 184 -21.33 22.86 -4.02
CA TRP A 184 -20.06 22.98 -3.28
C TRP A 184 -19.10 21.83 -3.52
N ASP A 185 -19.53 20.72 -4.14
CA ASP A 185 -18.72 19.51 -4.36
C ASP A 185 -17.35 19.82 -4.97
N ARG A 186 -17.29 20.73 -5.97
CA ARG A 186 -16.03 21.11 -6.64
C ARG A 186 -15.08 21.85 -5.69
N LEU A 187 -15.63 22.78 -4.91
CA LEU A 187 -14.87 23.58 -3.95
C LEU A 187 -14.39 22.70 -2.77
N LEU A 188 -15.26 21.86 -2.26
CA LEU A 188 -14.94 20.92 -1.18
C LEU A 188 -13.86 19.90 -1.64
N ALA A 189 -14.00 19.36 -2.85
CA ALA A 189 -13.00 18.45 -3.43
C ALA A 189 -11.64 19.14 -3.64
N ARG A 190 -11.62 20.39 -4.09
CA ARG A 190 -10.37 21.17 -4.21
C ARG A 190 -9.72 21.39 -2.85
N ARG A 191 -10.47 21.89 -1.86
CA ARG A 191 -9.96 22.12 -0.50
C ARG A 191 -9.56 20.83 0.21
N GLY A 192 -10.26 19.74 -0.08
CA GLY A 192 -9.91 18.40 0.41
C GLY A 192 -8.56 17.92 -0.12
N ARG A 193 -8.27 18.11 -1.41
CA ARG A 193 -6.96 17.78 -2.01
C ARG A 193 -5.85 18.65 -1.43
N GLU A 194 -6.01 19.98 -1.41
CA GLU A 194 -5.04 20.89 -0.79
C GLU A 194 -4.69 20.50 0.66
N HIS A 195 -5.69 20.13 1.45
CA HIS A 195 -5.48 19.64 2.80
C HIS A 195 -4.71 18.31 2.83
N TRP A 196 -5.06 17.36 1.94
CA TRP A 196 -4.43 16.05 1.90
C TRP A 196 -2.97 16.14 1.46
N ASP A 197 -2.68 16.90 0.40
CA ASP A 197 -1.32 17.12 -0.09
C ASP A 197 -0.43 17.76 0.99
N THR A 198 -0.99 18.72 1.75
CA THR A 198 -0.26 19.37 2.87
C THR A 198 -0.04 18.39 4.02
N TYR A 199 -1.00 17.52 4.32
CA TYR A 199 -0.89 16.50 5.36
C TYR A 199 0.17 15.44 5.02
N GLU A 200 0.14 14.91 3.79
CA GLU A 200 1.16 13.96 3.31
C GLU A 200 2.57 14.58 3.32
N GLY A 201 2.68 15.83 2.83
CA GLY A 201 3.95 16.55 2.83
C GLY A 201 4.52 16.74 4.24
N LEU A 202 3.69 17.13 5.20
CA LEU A 202 4.12 17.26 6.60
C LEU A 202 4.53 15.91 7.20
N GLY A 203 3.77 14.85 6.92
CA GLY A 203 4.11 13.49 7.37
C GLY A 203 5.46 13.01 6.84
N ALA A 204 5.76 13.30 5.56
CA ALA A 204 7.06 12.99 4.96
C ALA A 204 8.20 13.81 5.59
N ASP A 205 8.01 15.13 5.81
CA ASP A 205 8.99 16.00 6.46
C ASP A 205 9.29 15.54 7.92
N TYR A 206 8.27 15.09 8.67
CA TYR A 206 8.47 14.52 10.02
C TYR A 206 9.28 13.23 9.97
N LEU A 207 8.95 12.32 9.05
CA LEU A 207 9.68 11.06 8.91
C LEU A 207 11.14 11.30 8.52
N GLU A 208 11.40 12.23 7.59
CA GLU A 208 12.76 12.64 7.19
C GLU A 208 13.53 13.20 8.39
N ALA A 209 12.91 14.11 9.16
CA ALA A 209 13.53 14.71 10.34
C ALA A 209 13.85 13.66 11.43
N LEU A 210 12.95 12.69 11.65
CA LEU A 210 13.18 11.60 12.61
C LEU A 210 14.30 10.67 12.17
N GLN A 211 14.32 10.27 10.91
CA GLN A 211 15.38 9.42 10.34
C GLN A 211 16.73 10.15 10.30
N GLY A 212 16.71 11.44 9.97
CA GLY A 212 17.88 12.30 9.92
C GLY A 212 18.32 12.90 11.27
N MET A 213 17.66 12.55 12.40
CA MET A 213 17.90 13.17 13.70
C MET A 213 19.38 13.12 14.16
N PRO A 214 20.12 12.02 13.97
CA PRO A 214 21.55 12.00 14.31
C PRO A 214 22.35 13.05 13.51
N ALA A 215 22.10 13.19 12.22
CA ALA A 215 22.75 14.17 11.36
C ALA A 215 22.35 15.61 11.73
N LEU A 216 21.07 15.85 12.02
CA LEU A 216 20.57 17.15 12.46
C LEU A 216 21.22 17.60 13.78
N ARG A 217 21.42 16.68 14.72
CA ARG A 217 22.11 16.95 15.99
C ARG A 217 23.58 17.24 15.76
N ALA A 218 24.28 16.45 14.95
CA ALA A 218 25.68 16.66 14.61
C ALA A 218 25.91 18.01 13.91
N ALA A 219 24.98 18.42 13.05
CA ALA A 219 25.05 19.70 12.32
C ALA A 219 24.49 20.91 13.10
N GLY A 220 24.00 20.73 14.34
CA GLY A 220 23.34 21.80 15.11
C GLY A 220 22.06 22.36 14.45
N ALA A 221 21.42 21.58 13.55
CA ALA A 221 20.34 22.04 12.69
C ALA A 221 18.93 21.77 13.25
N VAL A 222 18.82 21.21 14.46
CA VAL A 222 17.53 20.82 15.08
C VAL A 222 16.58 22.02 15.20
N GLY A 223 17.08 23.19 15.62
CA GLY A 223 16.26 24.40 15.76
C GLY A 223 15.62 24.84 14.44
N ARG A 224 16.44 24.94 13.37
CA ARG A 224 15.96 25.32 12.03
C ARG A 224 14.95 24.32 11.44
N THR A 225 15.17 23.02 11.70
CA THR A 225 14.26 21.97 11.24
C THR A 225 12.92 22.05 12.00
N ARG A 226 12.96 22.35 13.30
CA ARG A 226 11.77 22.59 14.11
C ARG A 226 10.95 23.76 13.57
N GLU A 227 11.58 24.90 13.31
CA GLU A 227 10.91 26.09 12.74
C GLU A 227 10.24 25.77 11.41
N ARG A 228 10.93 25.04 10.52
CA ARG A 228 10.37 24.58 9.24
C ARG A 228 9.14 23.67 9.44
N LEU A 229 9.20 22.74 10.39
CA LEU A 229 8.07 21.85 10.70
C LEU A 229 6.88 22.61 11.33
N GLU A 230 7.15 23.63 12.16
CA GLU A 230 6.14 24.52 12.73
C GLU A 230 5.44 25.33 11.62
N GLU A 231 6.17 25.88 10.65
CA GLU A 231 5.60 26.57 9.48
C GLU A 231 4.70 25.64 8.64
N ARG A 232 5.17 24.41 8.37
CA ARG A 232 4.39 23.38 7.66
C ARG A 232 3.14 22.95 8.44
N SER A 233 3.25 22.82 9.76
CA SER A 233 2.12 22.54 10.64
C SER A 233 1.10 23.67 10.63
N ALA A 234 1.55 24.93 10.66
CA ALA A 234 0.70 26.11 10.52
C ALA A 234 0.01 26.17 9.15
N ALA A 235 0.69 25.75 8.08
CA ALA A 235 0.08 25.63 6.75
C ALA A 235 -1.03 24.57 6.72
N LEU A 236 -0.79 23.40 7.33
CA LEU A 236 -1.79 22.34 7.46
C LEU A 236 -2.98 22.82 8.28
N HIS A 237 -2.76 23.56 9.38
CA HIS A 237 -3.83 24.14 10.18
C HIS A 237 -4.71 25.08 9.33
N ARG A 238 -4.10 25.99 8.56
CA ARG A 238 -4.84 26.89 7.64
C ARG A 238 -5.66 26.11 6.61
N ALA A 239 -5.06 25.08 5.99
CA ALA A 239 -5.75 24.22 5.02
C ALA A 239 -6.92 23.46 5.67
N THR A 240 -6.73 22.96 6.90
CA THR A 240 -7.77 22.28 7.69
C THR A 240 -8.94 23.23 7.98
N VAL A 241 -8.66 24.45 8.47
CA VAL A 241 -9.70 25.46 8.75
C VAL A 241 -10.43 25.85 7.47
N ALA A 242 -9.72 26.03 6.35
CA ALA A 242 -10.35 26.37 5.07
C ALA A 242 -11.29 25.25 4.59
N LYS A 243 -10.88 23.97 4.72
CA LYS A 243 -11.72 22.80 4.42
C LYS A 243 -12.93 22.74 5.35
N LEU A 244 -12.73 22.94 6.66
CA LEU A 244 -13.82 22.89 7.67
C LEU A 244 -14.86 23.97 7.42
N ARG A 245 -14.46 25.20 7.07
CA ARG A 245 -15.42 26.28 6.75
C ARG A 245 -16.37 25.89 5.62
N VAL A 246 -15.85 25.29 4.55
CA VAL A 246 -16.67 24.84 3.42
C VAL A 246 -17.56 23.66 3.84
N SER A 247 -17.01 22.70 4.59
CA SER A 247 -17.76 21.53 5.10
C SER A 247 -18.87 21.91 6.07
N LEU A 248 -18.63 22.88 6.96
CA LEU A 248 -19.65 23.39 7.90
C LEU A 248 -20.76 24.16 7.17
N ALA A 249 -20.42 24.95 6.14
CA ALA A 249 -21.42 25.63 5.32
C ALA A 249 -22.33 24.61 4.60
N ASP A 250 -21.76 23.54 4.06
CA ASP A 250 -22.50 22.45 3.43
C ASP A 250 -23.46 21.75 4.42
N THR A 251 -22.94 21.42 5.61
CA THR A 251 -23.75 20.85 6.69
C THR A 251 -24.87 21.82 7.12
N GLY A 252 -24.56 23.13 7.26
CA GLY A 252 -25.52 24.15 7.61
C GLY A 252 -26.64 24.29 6.59
N ILE A 253 -26.35 24.23 5.30
CA ILE A 253 -27.37 24.25 4.22
C ILE A 253 -28.28 23.02 4.32
N THR A 254 -27.70 21.84 4.55
CA THR A 254 -28.47 20.60 4.71
C THR A 254 -29.35 20.64 5.95
N ASP A 255 -28.82 21.11 7.09
CA ASP A 255 -29.58 21.25 8.33
C ASP A 255 -30.69 22.30 8.21
N LEU A 256 -30.41 23.43 7.55
CA LEU A 256 -31.43 24.44 7.25
C LEU A 256 -32.56 23.86 6.40
N ALA A 257 -32.22 23.12 5.36
CA ALA A 257 -33.20 22.46 4.50
C ALA A 257 -34.04 21.45 5.27
N VAL A 258 -33.43 20.63 6.13
CA VAL A 258 -34.12 19.62 6.94
C VAL A 258 -35.02 20.25 7.98
N GLN A 259 -34.50 21.18 8.78
CA GLN A 259 -35.26 21.84 9.86
C GLN A 259 -36.32 22.78 9.27
N GLY A 260 -35.95 23.60 8.28
CA GLY A 260 -36.87 24.53 7.61
C GLY A 260 -37.97 23.78 6.85
N GLY A 261 -37.63 22.71 6.16
CA GLY A 261 -38.61 21.86 5.44
C GLY A 261 -39.57 21.16 6.38
N THR A 262 -39.07 20.63 7.52
CA THR A 262 -39.90 20.01 8.55
C THR A 262 -40.84 21.03 9.19
N ALA A 263 -40.33 22.22 9.57
CA ALA A 263 -41.11 23.29 10.14
C ALA A 263 -42.16 23.82 9.14
N ALA A 264 -41.81 24.06 7.90
CA ALA A 264 -42.73 24.50 6.86
C ALA A 264 -43.86 23.47 6.62
N ALA A 265 -43.53 22.19 6.54
CA ALA A 265 -44.51 21.11 6.38
C ALA A 265 -45.47 21.04 7.62
N ALA A 266 -44.91 21.21 8.82
CA ALA A 266 -45.68 21.24 10.05
C ALA A 266 -46.66 22.44 10.06
N LEU A 267 -46.20 23.64 9.76
CA LEU A 267 -47.02 24.83 9.70
C LEU A 267 -48.13 24.72 8.64
N LEU A 268 -47.80 24.21 7.45
CA LEU A 268 -48.76 23.99 6.38
C LEU A 268 -49.80 22.92 6.73
N ALA A 269 -49.42 21.84 7.39
CA ALA A 269 -50.34 20.82 7.86
C ALA A 269 -51.26 21.34 8.98
N CYS A 270 -50.74 22.16 9.90
CA CYS A 270 -51.56 22.81 10.93
C CYS A 270 -52.54 23.85 10.33
N TRP A 271 -52.11 24.60 9.34
CA TRP A 271 -52.97 25.55 8.61
C TRP A 271 -54.07 24.81 7.83
N SER A 272 -53.78 23.73 7.15
CA SER A 272 -54.73 22.85 6.46
C SER A 272 -55.78 22.28 7.44
N ALA A 273 -55.34 21.86 8.62
CA ALA A 273 -56.24 21.39 9.68
C ALA A 273 -57.15 22.51 10.20
N ALA A 274 -56.62 23.72 10.42
CA ALA A 274 -57.39 24.88 10.91
C ALA A 274 -58.46 25.34 9.88
N THR A 275 -58.22 25.16 8.59
CA THR A 275 -59.19 25.42 7.52
C THR A 275 -60.18 24.30 7.29
N GLY A 276 -60.11 23.20 8.06
CA GLY A 276 -61.00 22.05 7.95
C GLY A 276 -60.78 21.18 6.74
N SER A 277 -59.64 21.35 6.02
CA SER A 277 -59.34 20.63 4.78
C SER A 277 -58.90 19.19 5.02
N THR A 278 -58.40 18.85 6.22
CA THR A 278 -57.86 17.54 6.57
C THR A 278 -58.28 17.04 7.93
N ALA A 279 -58.32 15.70 8.06
CA ALA A 279 -58.63 15.05 9.36
C ALA A 279 -57.41 15.16 10.31
N ALA A 280 -57.66 15.21 11.62
CA ALA A 280 -56.60 15.28 12.64
C ALA A 280 -55.51 14.20 12.48
N THR A 281 -55.90 12.99 12.08
CA THR A 281 -54.97 11.91 11.81
C THR A 281 -54.00 12.24 10.68
N GLY A 282 -54.48 12.88 9.60
CA GLY A 282 -53.62 13.33 8.47
C GLY A 282 -52.60 14.37 8.92
N THR A 283 -53.01 15.31 9.73
CA THR A 283 -52.12 16.36 10.27
C THR A 283 -51.02 15.77 11.15
N TYR A 284 -51.37 14.90 12.11
CA TYR A 284 -50.35 14.23 12.96
C TYR A 284 -49.44 13.33 12.16
N LEU A 285 -49.98 12.65 11.13
CA LEU A 285 -49.17 11.82 10.23
C LEU A 285 -48.19 12.69 9.44
N ALA A 286 -48.62 13.82 8.89
CA ALA A 286 -47.73 14.76 8.18
C ALA A 286 -46.62 15.30 9.10
N LEU A 287 -46.94 15.68 10.33
CA LEU A 287 -45.96 16.16 11.31
C LEU A 287 -44.87 15.13 11.61
N LEU A 288 -45.25 13.89 11.83
CA LEU A 288 -44.29 12.83 12.17
C LEU A 288 -43.52 12.32 10.96
N LEU A 289 -44.19 12.11 9.80
CA LEU A 289 -43.56 11.65 8.57
C LEU A 289 -42.61 12.70 7.94
N ALA A 290 -42.88 13.99 8.16
CA ALA A 290 -41.98 15.04 7.66
C ALA A 290 -40.55 14.87 8.19
N SER A 291 -40.41 14.59 9.50
CA SER A 291 -39.08 14.32 10.08
C SER A 291 -38.44 13.01 9.57
N GLU A 292 -39.26 11.99 9.35
CA GLU A 292 -38.80 10.68 8.83
C GLU A 292 -38.41 10.75 7.35
N CYS A 293 -39.00 11.64 6.57
CA CYS A 293 -38.63 11.91 5.17
C CYS A 293 -37.16 12.33 5.05
N PHE A 294 -36.68 13.16 5.96
CA PHE A 294 -35.31 13.67 5.96
C PHE A 294 -34.30 12.75 6.68
N ARG A 295 -34.74 11.76 7.47
CA ARG A 295 -33.86 10.85 8.18
C ARG A 295 -32.82 10.18 7.28
N PRO A 296 -33.18 9.53 6.13
CA PRO A 296 -32.22 8.91 5.23
C PRO A 296 -31.18 9.90 4.68
N VAL A 297 -31.57 11.14 4.43
CA VAL A 297 -30.67 12.19 3.93
C VAL A 297 -29.64 12.58 4.99
N ARG A 298 -30.06 12.78 6.24
CA ARG A 298 -29.16 13.06 7.38
C ARG A 298 -28.18 11.90 7.62
N ASP A 299 -28.68 10.68 7.57
CA ASP A 299 -27.86 9.49 7.76
C ASP A 299 -26.86 9.33 6.61
N LEU A 300 -27.25 9.62 5.37
CA LEU A 300 -26.34 9.61 4.21
C LEU A 300 -25.24 10.68 4.38
N ALA A 301 -25.57 11.87 4.85
CA ALA A 301 -24.60 12.93 5.09
C ALA A 301 -23.54 12.51 6.14
N ARG A 302 -23.95 11.79 7.21
CA ARG A 302 -23.01 11.24 8.20
C ARG A 302 -22.09 10.16 7.62
N GLU A 303 -22.62 9.26 6.79
CA GLU A 303 -21.83 8.20 6.17
C GLU A 303 -21.02 8.66 4.96
N TRP A 304 -21.26 9.89 4.47
CA TRP A 304 -20.53 10.47 3.34
C TRP A 304 -19.02 10.53 3.58
N HIS A 305 -18.59 10.99 4.77
CA HIS A 305 -17.17 11.10 5.11
C HIS A 305 -16.47 9.74 5.13
N ALA A 306 -17.16 8.68 5.60
CA ALA A 306 -16.64 7.32 5.55
C ALA A 306 -16.54 6.78 4.12
N GLY A 307 -17.51 7.11 3.27
CA GLY A 307 -17.50 6.76 1.84
C GLY A 307 -16.44 7.52 1.02
N TYR A 308 -16.15 8.77 1.40
CA TYR A 308 -15.17 9.62 0.72
C TYR A 308 -13.73 9.06 0.79
N LEU A 309 -13.33 8.48 1.91
CA LEU A 309 -12.01 7.82 2.03
C LEU A 309 -11.86 6.67 1.01
N GLY A 310 -12.91 5.87 0.83
CA GLY A 310 -12.91 4.83 -0.21
C GLY A 310 -12.86 5.40 -1.63
N ALA A 311 -13.57 6.50 -1.87
CA ALA A 311 -13.58 7.16 -3.17
C ALA A 311 -12.22 7.79 -3.52
N SER A 312 -11.54 8.41 -2.54
CA SER A 312 -10.20 9.00 -2.75
C SER A 312 -9.13 7.95 -3.04
N ALA A 313 -9.27 6.74 -2.49
CA ALA A 313 -8.34 5.64 -2.73
C ALA A 313 -8.58 4.92 -4.08
N ALA A 314 -9.71 5.16 -4.73
CA ALA A 314 -10.09 4.44 -5.95
C ALA A 314 -9.10 4.64 -7.09
N ASP A 315 -8.51 5.82 -7.22
CA ASP A 315 -7.49 6.13 -8.23
C ASP A 315 -6.19 5.35 -7.96
N GLY A 316 -5.75 5.27 -6.70
CA GLY A 316 -4.58 4.47 -6.30
C GLY A 316 -4.81 2.97 -6.53
N ILE A 317 -6.00 2.46 -6.23
CA ILE A 317 -6.41 1.07 -6.50
C ILE A 317 -6.41 0.81 -8.01
N ALA A 318 -6.97 1.73 -8.81
CA ALA A 318 -6.97 1.64 -10.27
C ALA A 318 -5.54 1.64 -10.84
N ALA A 319 -4.69 2.53 -10.35
CA ALA A 319 -3.29 2.62 -10.76
C ALA A 319 -2.52 1.32 -10.50
N LEU A 320 -2.66 0.71 -9.30
CA LEU A 320 -2.02 -0.58 -8.99
C LEU A 320 -2.58 -1.72 -9.85
N ARG A 321 -3.88 -1.70 -10.14
CA ARG A 321 -4.54 -2.74 -10.94
C ARG A 321 -4.15 -2.67 -12.42
N THR A 322 -3.98 -1.47 -12.96
CA THR A 322 -3.65 -1.23 -14.38
C THR A 322 -2.15 -1.19 -14.64
N ALA A 323 -1.31 -1.08 -13.58
CA ALA A 323 0.13 -1.09 -13.72
C ALA A 323 0.59 -2.36 -14.45
N GLU A 324 1.46 -2.20 -15.43
CA GLU A 324 2.09 -3.32 -16.11
C GLU A 324 3.37 -3.72 -15.39
N PRO A 325 3.64 -5.03 -15.24
CA PRO A 325 4.92 -5.50 -14.71
C PRO A 325 6.05 -5.16 -15.67
N ALA A 326 7.21 -4.78 -15.14
CA ALA A 326 8.40 -4.49 -15.95
C ALA A 326 8.87 -5.71 -16.75
N VAL A 327 8.57 -6.90 -16.26
CA VAL A 327 8.88 -8.18 -16.91
C VAL A 327 7.62 -9.03 -16.95
N ARG A 328 7.32 -9.58 -18.13
CA ARG A 328 6.21 -10.52 -18.31
C ARG A 328 6.71 -11.94 -18.10
N ASP A 329 6.17 -12.65 -17.12
CA ASP A 329 6.44 -14.07 -16.91
C ASP A 329 5.52 -14.88 -17.82
N THR A 330 6.02 -15.21 -19.01
CA THR A 330 5.30 -16.02 -20.01
C THR A 330 5.79 -17.45 -20.06
N ALA A 331 6.92 -17.74 -19.40
CA ALA A 331 7.51 -19.06 -19.38
C ALA A 331 6.92 -19.93 -18.26
N THR A 332 6.67 -21.19 -18.57
CA THR A 332 6.18 -22.18 -17.61
C THR A 332 7.21 -23.26 -17.31
N ALA A 333 8.34 -23.25 -18.03
CA ALA A 333 9.38 -24.26 -17.86
C ALA A 333 10.10 -24.04 -16.51
N PRO A 334 10.14 -25.06 -15.63
CA PRO A 334 10.98 -24.99 -14.44
C PRO A 334 12.46 -24.99 -14.88
N ALA A 335 13.29 -24.22 -14.20
CA ALA A 335 14.72 -24.33 -14.36
C ALA A 335 15.20 -25.62 -13.68
N HIS A 336 15.94 -26.44 -14.40
CA HIS A 336 16.62 -27.59 -13.84
C HIS A 336 18.13 -27.34 -13.92
N TRP A 337 18.78 -27.39 -12.79
CA TRP A 337 20.20 -27.10 -12.64
C TRP A 337 20.94 -28.38 -12.25
N PRO A 338 21.45 -29.17 -13.25
CA PRO A 338 22.22 -30.39 -12.94
C PRO A 338 23.57 -30.08 -12.31
N GLY A 339 24.01 -28.84 -12.37
CA GLY A 339 25.25 -28.32 -11.81
C GLY A 339 25.30 -26.79 -11.87
N PRO A 340 26.44 -26.18 -11.56
CA PRO A 340 26.65 -24.75 -11.69
C PRO A 340 26.62 -24.33 -13.16
N PRO A 341 25.70 -23.46 -13.60
CA PRO A 341 25.59 -23.06 -15.00
C PRO A 341 26.67 -22.05 -15.42
N GLU A 342 27.00 -22.04 -16.70
CA GLU A 342 27.75 -20.96 -17.33
C GLU A 342 26.81 -19.79 -17.58
N LEU A 343 27.22 -18.56 -17.21
CA LEU A 343 26.47 -17.32 -17.42
C LEU A 343 27.07 -16.54 -18.59
N CYS A 344 26.31 -16.34 -19.67
CA CYS A 344 26.75 -15.54 -20.81
C CYS A 344 25.89 -14.27 -20.92
N PHE A 345 26.54 -13.14 -21.04
CA PHE A 345 25.96 -11.85 -21.40
C PHE A 345 26.37 -11.57 -22.86
N GLU A 346 25.40 -11.42 -23.76
CA GLU A 346 25.63 -11.29 -25.20
C GLU A 346 25.03 -9.97 -25.69
N ASN A 347 25.89 -9.00 -25.98
CA ASN A 347 25.53 -7.68 -26.50
C ASN A 347 24.39 -6.99 -25.73
N VAL A 348 24.44 -7.03 -24.41
CA VAL A 348 23.37 -6.56 -23.54
C VAL A 348 23.30 -5.03 -23.54
N GLU A 349 22.14 -4.48 -23.93
CA GLU A 349 21.84 -3.05 -23.89
C GLU A 349 20.63 -2.78 -22.99
N PHE A 350 20.73 -1.71 -22.21
CA PHE A 350 19.65 -1.33 -21.30
C PHE A 350 19.62 0.17 -20.97
N THR A 351 18.40 0.73 -21.02
CA THR A 351 18.08 2.12 -20.65
C THR A 351 16.91 2.10 -19.67
N PHE A 352 17.03 2.76 -18.53
CA PHE A 352 15.90 2.94 -17.63
C PHE A 352 14.82 3.86 -18.22
N ASP A 353 13.56 3.60 -17.91
CA ASP A 353 12.45 4.41 -18.35
C ASP A 353 12.65 5.89 -17.96
N GLY A 354 12.58 6.77 -18.96
CA GLY A 354 12.77 8.21 -18.79
C GLY A 354 14.24 8.67 -18.74
N ALA A 355 15.21 7.77 -18.79
CA ALA A 355 16.62 8.13 -18.97
C ALA A 355 16.90 8.49 -20.45
N LYS A 356 17.80 9.46 -20.66
CA LYS A 356 18.18 9.88 -22.03
C LYS A 356 19.28 9.02 -22.63
N GLU A 357 20.09 8.38 -21.81
CA GLU A 357 21.25 7.61 -22.24
C GLU A 357 21.17 6.16 -21.74
N PRO A 358 21.63 5.19 -22.53
CA PRO A 358 21.73 3.81 -22.10
C PRO A 358 22.76 3.64 -20.98
N VAL A 359 22.38 2.85 -19.98
CA VAL A 359 23.25 2.49 -18.86
C VAL A 359 24.19 1.35 -19.27
N LEU A 360 23.70 0.41 -20.08
CA LEU A 360 24.51 -0.66 -20.67
C LEU A 360 24.49 -0.52 -22.19
N ARG A 361 25.65 -0.69 -22.82
CA ARG A 361 25.91 -0.36 -24.23
C ARG A 361 26.64 -1.51 -24.92
N GLY A 362 25.96 -2.65 -25.12
CA GLY A 362 26.52 -3.81 -25.80
C GLY A 362 27.49 -4.61 -24.92
N VAL A 363 27.13 -4.86 -23.66
CA VAL A 363 27.96 -5.61 -22.72
C VAL A 363 27.98 -7.09 -23.09
N SER A 364 29.20 -7.64 -23.29
CA SER A 364 29.40 -9.06 -23.60
C SER A 364 30.54 -9.62 -22.77
N PHE A 365 30.25 -10.70 -22.01
CA PHE A 365 31.24 -11.49 -21.27
C PHE A 365 30.64 -12.83 -20.84
N THR A 366 31.50 -13.74 -20.41
CA THR A 366 31.11 -15.06 -19.91
C THR A 366 31.69 -15.30 -18.53
N ALA A 367 30.82 -15.68 -17.58
CA ALA A 367 31.22 -16.24 -16.29
C ALA A 367 31.14 -17.77 -16.36
N ARG A 368 32.30 -18.42 -16.29
CA ARG A 368 32.42 -19.88 -16.48
C ARG A 368 31.75 -20.64 -15.32
N ALA A 369 31.19 -21.80 -15.67
CA ALA A 369 30.60 -22.73 -14.71
C ALA A 369 31.56 -23.10 -13.59
N GLY A 370 31.09 -23.04 -12.33
CA GLY A 370 31.86 -23.40 -11.14
C GLY A 370 33.07 -22.50 -10.84
N ARG A 371 33.15 -21.33 -11.46
CA ARG A 371 34.25 -20.36 -11.29
C ARG A 371 33.77 -19.04 -10.71
N THR A 372 34.68 -18.29 -10.10
CA THR A 372 34.44 -16.96 -9.59
C THR A 372 34.78 -15.88 -10.62
N THR A 373 33.79 -15.10 -11.03
CA THR A 373 33.97 -13.93 -11.91
C THR A 373 33.70 -12.66 -11.15
N ALA A 374 34.67 -11.75 -11.09
CA ALA A 374 34.53 -10.44 -10.48
C ALA A 374 34.14 -9.39 -11.52
N ILE A 375 33.14 -8.56 -11.21
CA ILE A 375 32.72 -7.40 -12.02
C ILE A 375 33.18 -6.15 -11.28
N VAL A 376 34.07 -5.38 -11.90
CA VAL A 376 34.64 -4.16 -11.32
C VAL A 376 34.44 -2.96 -12.24
N GLY A 377 34.51 -1.76 -11.69
CA GLY A 377 34.39 -0.53 -12.46
C GLY A 377 34.03 0.66 -11.58
N PRO A 378 34.11 1.87 -12.10
CA PRO A 378 33.72 3.09 -11.38
C PRO A 378 32.26 3.05 -10.91
N SER A 379 31.90 3.93 -9.99
CA SER A 379 30.50 4.15 -9.62
C SER A 379 29.72 4.60 -10.87
N GLY A 380 28.53 4.06 -11.09
CA GLY A 380 27.73 4.35 -12.28
C GLY A 380 28.11 3.58 -13.55
N ALA A 381 29.11 2.67 -13.51
CA ALA A 381 29.50 1.85 -14.70
C ALA A 381 28.43 0.84 -15.16
N GLY A 382 27.34 0.62 -14.40
CA GLY A 382 26.25 -0.29 -14.76
C GLY A 382 26.26 -1.63 -14.04
N LYS A 383 27.12 -1.83 -13.03
CA LYS A 383 27.27 -3.10 -12.30
C LYS A 383 25.97 -3.62 -11.67
N SER A 384 25.29 -2.78 -10.89
CA SER A 384 24.01 -3.14 -10.24
C SER A 384 22.89 -3.34 -11.28
N THR A 385 22.98 -2.68 -12.43
CA THR A 385 22.04 -2.87 -13.54
C THR A 385 22.20 -4.26 -14.15
N LEU A 386 23.43 -4.75 -14.31
CA LEU A 386 23.68 -6.14 -14.76
C LEU A 386 23.05 -7.16 -13.83
N LEU A 387 23.16 -6.95 -12.50
CA LEU A 387 22.53 -7.85 -11.53
C LEU A 387 21.00 -7.78 -11.61
N ALA A 388 20.44 -6.58 -11.78
CA ALA A 388 19.00 -6.42 -11.94
C ALA A 388 18.46 -7.13 -13.19
N LEU A 389 19.23 -7.15 -14.29
CA LEU A 389 18.89 -7.88 -15.51
C LEU A 389 19.06 -9.39 -15.33
N LEU A 390 20.11 -9.85 -14.65
CA LEU A 390 20.30 -11.28 -14.35
C LEU A 390 19.15 -11.85 -13.52
N LEU A 391 18.67 -11.09 -12.52
CA LEU A 391 17.52 -11.44 -11.68
C LEU A 391 16.17 -11.19 -12.36
N ARG A 392 16.20 -10.74 -13.62
CA ARG A 392 15.00 -10.35 -14.38
C ARG A 392 14.08 -9.42 -13.57
N HIS A 393 14.65 -8.38 -12.94
CA HIS A 393 13.87 -7.23 -12.51
C HIS A 393 13.47 -6.37 -13.70
N HIS A 394 14.27 -6.40 -14.76
CA HIS A 394 14.04 -5.85 -16.09
C HIS A 394 14.55 -6.84 -17.13
N ASP A 395 14.00 -6.80 -18.34
CA ASP A 395 14.55 -7.50 -19.50
C ASP A 395 15.45 -6.54 -20.30
N PRO A 396 16.55 -7.00 -20.92
CA PRO A 396 17.41 -6.17 -21.77
C PRO A 396 16.64 -5.71 -23.01
N GLN A 397 16.92 -4.50 -23.50
CA GLN A 397 16.30 -3.95 -24.71
C GLN A 397 16.91 -4.52 -25.99
N ALA A 398 18.18 -4.89 -25.93
CA ALA A 398 18.88 -5.63 -26.98
C ALA A 398 19.87 -6.63 -26.35
N GLY A 399 20.24 -7.64 -27.11
CA GLY A 399 21.07 -8.74 -26.62
C GLY A 399 20.29 -9.70 -25.74
N ARG A 400 21.01 -10.56 -25.00
CA ARG A 400 20.42 -11.57 -24.12
C ARG A 400 21.37 -11.98 -23.01
N ILE A 401 20.81 -12.55 -21.95
CA ILE A 401 21.52 -13.22 -20.87
C ILE A 401 21.13 -14.69 -20.90
N THR A 402 22.10 -15.60 -20.90
CA THR A 402 21.84 -17.04 -20.94
C THR A 402 22.49 -17.76 -19.76
N LEU A 403 21.87 -18.87 -19.35
CA LEU A 403 22.40 -19.84 -18.41
C LEU A 403 22.50 -21.17 -19.17
N ASP A 404 23.73 -21.72 -19.31
CA ASP A 404 24.05 -22.88 -20.16
C ASP A 404 23.45 -22.77 -21.56
N GLY A 405 23.58 -21.59 -22.20
CA GLY A 405 23.04 -21.32 -23.53
C GLY A 405 21.52 -21.04 -23.57
N THR A 406 20.76 -21.27 -22.51
CA THR A 406 19.33 -21.02 -22.45
C THR A 406 19.06 -19.61 -21.99
N PRO A 407 18.30 -18.80 -22.75
CA PRO A 407 17.97 -17.43 -22.35
C PRO A 407 17.21 -17.38 -21.01
N THR A 408 17.52 -16.39 -20.17
CA THR A 408 16.80 -16.18 -18.88
C THR A 408 15.31 -16.00 -19.07
N THR A 409 14.87 -15.51 -20.22
CA THR A 409 13.46 -15.33 -20.60
C THR A 409 12.71 -16.63 -20.85
N ALA A 410 13.41 -17.74 -21.03
CA ALA A 410 12.81 -19.07 -21.24
C ALA A 410 12.42 -19.77 -19.92
N TYR A 411 12.92 -19.29 -18.79
CA TYR A 411 12.59 -19.83 -17.47
C TYR A 411 11.45 -19.08 -16.81
N ALA A 412 10.61 -19.80 -16.06
CA ALA A 412 9.67 -19.18 -15.13
C ALA A 412 10.44 -18.33 -14.09
N LEU A 413 9.95 -17.12 -13.80
CA LEU A 413 10.67 -16.16 -12.94
C LEU A 413 11.03 -16.70 -11.56
N ASP A 414 10.09 -17.40 -10.92
CA ASP A 414 10.33 -17.98 -9.60
C ASP A 414 11.40 -19.06 -9.64
N SER A 415 11.39 -19.88 -10.68
CA SER A 415 12.38 -20.94 -10.88
C SER A 415 13.77 -20.37 -11.18
N LEU A 416 13.86 -19.34 -12.03
CA LEU A 416 15.12 -18.63 -12.31
C LEU A 416 15.72 -18.05 -11.02
N ARG A 417 14.90 -17.37 -10.22
CA ARG A 417 15.33 -16.71 -8.98
C ARG A 417 15.71 -17.69 -7.87
N GLN A 418 15.08 -18.86 -7.82
CA GLN A 418 15.49 -19.94 -6.91
C GLN A 418 16.88 -20.47 -7.24
N GLY A 419 17.29 -20.43 -8.51
CA GLY A 419 18.63 -20.83 -8.94
C GLY A 419 19.73 -19.79 -8.68
N ILE A 420 19.40 -18.59 -8.17
CA ILE A 420 20.34 -17.49 -7.97
C ILE A 420 20.23 -16.95 -6.55
N ALA A 421 21.17 -17.27 -5.68
CA ALA A 421 21.26 -16.67 -4.36
C ALA A 421 21.99 -15.32 -4.42
N VAL A 422 21.49 -14.31 -3.71
CA VAL A 422 22.04 -12.95 -3.73
C VAL A 422 22.34 -12.46 -2.32
N VAL A 423 23.56 -11.98 -2.12
CA VAL A 423 23.92 -11.15 -0.96
C VAL A 423 24.05 -9.72 -1.46
N SER A 424 23.07 -8.88 -1.13
CA SER A 424 23.01 -7.49 -1.57
C SER A 424 23.84 -6.56 -0.69
N GLN A 425 24.26 -5.43 -1.24
CA GLN A 425 24.99 -4.36 -0.55
C GLN A 425 24.25 -3.90 0.71
N GLU A 426 22.94 -3.63 0.58
CA GLU A 426 22.07 -3.34 1.71
C GLU A 426 21.36 -4.61 2.16
N THR A 427 21.88 -5.21 3.25
CA THR A 427 21.25 -6.40 3.84
C THR A 427 19.96 -6.03 4.53
N TYR A 428 18.84 -6.58 4.06
CA TYR A 428 17.55 -6.44 4.73
C TYR A 428 17.24 -7.65 5.61
N LEU A 429 17.05 -7.40 6.91
CA LEU A 429 16.59 -8.38 7.88
C LEU A 429 15.22 -7.98 8.40
N PHE A 430 14.31 -8.93 8.47
CA PHE A 430 12.95 -8.71 8.94
C PHE A 430 12.91 -8.70 10.48
N HIS A 431 11.96 -7.98 11.02
CA HIS A 431 11.65 -7.98 12.45
C HIS A 431 11.00 -9.33 12.84
N ASP A 432 11.86 -10.32 13.01
CA ASP A 432 11.52 -11.71 13.35
C ASP A 432 12.75 -12.38 13.95
N THR A 433 12.66 -13.65 14.32
CA THR A 433 13.78 -14.40 14.84
C THR A 433 14.91 -14.58 13.81
N ILE A 434 16.13 -14.82 14.26
CA ILE A 434 17.26 -15.16 13.39
C ILE A 434 16.93 -16.41 12.57
N ALA A 435 16.37 -17.45 13.20
CA ALA A 435 15.94 -18.67 12.50
C ALA A 435 14.92 -18.39 11.40
N ALA A 436 13.91 -17.54 11.65
CA ALA A 436 12.91 -17.16 10.65
C ALA A 436 13.54 -16.40 9.48
N ASN A 437 14.47 -15.47 9.76
CA ASN A 437 15.21 -14.76 8.73
C ASN A 437 16.06 -15.68 7.84
N LEU A 438 16.67 -16.72 8.39
CA LEU A 438 17.40 -17.72 7.61
C LEU A 438 16.44 -18.59 6.77
N ARG A 439 15.33 -19.06 7.37
CA ARG A 439 14.32 -19.87 6.68
C ARG A 439 13.58 -19.17 5.54
N LEU A 440 13.74 -17.85 5.37
CA LEU A 440 13.24 -17.17 4.16
C LEU A 440 13.80 -17.75 2.86
N ALA A 441 15.04 -18.27 2.89
CA ALA A 441 15.67 -18.90 1.74
C ALA A 441 15.19 -20.35 1.51
N ARG A 442 14.97 -21.09 2.59
CA ARG A 442 14.49 -22.47 2.58
C ARG A 442 13.59 -22.72 3.78
N PRO A 443 12.24 -22.63 3.63
CA PRO A 443 11.29 -22.73 4.73
C PRO A 443 11.38 -24.02 5.54
N ASP A 444 11.70 -25.14 4.87
CA ASP A 444 11.75 -26.49 5.47
C ASP A 444 13.13 -26.83 6.05
N ALA A 445 14.07 -25.87 6.14
CA ALA A 445 15.40 -26.11 6.68
C ALA A 445 15.34 -26.47 8.16
N THR A 446 16.06 -27.54 8.52
CA THR A 446 16.22 -28.01 9.90
C THR A 446 17.14 -27.08 10.68
N ASP A 447 17.06 -27.13 12.01
CA ASP A 447 17.94 -26.32 12.89
C ASP A 447 19.43 -26.67 12.68
N GLY A 448 19.74 -27.93 12.33
CA GLY A 448 21.08 -28.36 11.98
C GLY A 448 21.61 -27.65 10.71
N GLU A 449 20.80 -27.59 9.66
CA GLU A 449 21.15 -26.90 8.42
C GLU A 449 21.31 -25.39 8.62
N LEU A 450 20.49 -24.79 9.51
CA LEU A 450 20.67 -23.38 9.90
C LEU A 450 22.04 -23.16 10.57
N ALA A 451 22.41 -24.05 11.49
CA ALA A 451 23.69 -23.97 12.19
C ALA A 451 24.88 -24.20 11.23
N ASP A 452 24.77 -25.13 10.28
CA ASP A 452 25.81 -25.39 9.29
C ASP A 452 25.99 -24.18 8.35
N ALA A 453 24.90 -23.60 7.86
CA ALA A 453 24.96 -22.38 7.04
C ALA A 453 25.55 -21.19 7.82
N ALA A 454 25.20 -21.05 9.09
CA ALA A 454 25.73 -19.99 9.95
C ALA A 454 27.23 -20.21 10.27
N ARG A 455 27.69 -21.45 10.45
CA ARG A 455 29.11 -21.78 10.60
C ARG A 455 29.89 -21.47 9.31
N ALA A 456 29.36 -21.88 8.17
CA ALA A 456 29.97 -21.57 6.86
C ALA A 456 30.06 -20.05 6.59
N ALA A 457 29.16 -19.26 7.16
CA ALA A 457 29.17 -17.80 7.09
C ALA A 457 29.94 -17.13 8.24
N GLY A 458 30.53 -17.88 9.17
CA GLY A 458 31.30 -17.35 10.31
C GLY A 458 30.49 -16.54 11.32
N VAL A 459 29.18 -16.84 11.48
CA VAL A 459 28.29 -16.08 12.40
C VAL A 459 27.66 -16.96 13.49
N HIS A 460 27.88 -18.28 13.46
CA HIS A 460 27.28 -19.25 14.37
C HIS A 460 27.57 -18.94 15.85
N ASP A 461 28.85 -18.75 16.20
CA ASP A 461 29.29 -18.54 17.56
C ASP A 461 28.73 -17.23 18.13
N GLU A 462 28.63 -16.20 17.30
CA GLU A 462 28.01 -14.93 17.68
C GLU A 462 26.51 -15.06 17.94
N ILE A 463 25.80 -15.89 17.15
CA ILE A 463 24.38 -16.16 17.35
C ILE A 463 24.16 -16.95 18.65
N THR A 464 24.96 -18.00 18.88
CA THR A 464 24.84 -18.84 20.08
C THR A 464 25.22 -18.11 21.37
N ALA A 465 26.04 -17.06 21.30
CA ALA A 465 26.37 -16.20 22.42
C ALA A 465 25.24 -15.24 22.81
N LEU A 466 24.20 -15.08 21.98
CA LEU A 466 23.00 -14.29 22.31
C LEU A 466 22.13 -15.06 23.34
N PRO A 467 21.42 -14.36 24.24
CA PRO A 467 20.60 -15.00 25.28
C PRO A 467 19.61 -16.04 24.74
N ASP A 468 18.96 -15.75 23.59
CA ASP A 468 17.96 -16.62 22.97
C ASP A 468 18.50 -17.34 21.72
N GLY A 469 19.81 -17.25 21.42
CA GLY A 469 20.44 -17.90 20.29
C GLY A 469 19.70 -17.60 18.97
N TYR A 470 19.35 -18.65 18.21
CA TYR A 470 18.58 -18.54 16.96
C TYR A 470 17.13 -18.05 17.14
N ALA A 471 16.57 -18.09 18.35
CA ALA A 471 15.25 -17.56 18.67
C ALA A 471 15.29 -16.05 18.98
N THR A 472 16.47 -15.43 19.00
CA THR A 472 16.62 -13.98 19.22
C THR A 472 15.86 -13.21 18.14
N VAL A 473 14.93 -12.33 18.57
CA VAL A 473 14.16 -11.45 17.67
C VAL A 473 15.01 -10.24 17.30
N LEU A 474 15.16 -10.02 16.00
CA LEU A 474 15.89 -8.89 15.45
C LEU A 474 15.02 -7.63 15.48
N GLY A 475 15.62 -6.48 15.79
CA GLY A 475 14.97 -5.17 15.62
C GLY A 475 14.72 -4.85 14.15
N GLU A 476 13.96 -3.79 13.88
CA GLU A 476 13.68 -3.33 12.50
C GLU A 476 14.98 -3.18 11.71
N ARG A 477 15.02 -3.78 10.51
CA ARG A 477 16.19 -3.84 9.63
C ARG A 477 17.45 -4.41 10.29
N GLY A 478 17.31 -5.23 11.33
CA GLY A 478 18.43 -5.81 12.05
C GLY A 478 19.24 -4.79 12.88
N ALA A 479 18.62 -3.73 13.38
CA ALA A 479 19.28 -2.65 14.12
C ALA A 479 20.02 -3.11 15.37
N THR A 480 19.68 -4.28 15.91
CA THR A 480 20.33 -4.90 17.07
C THR A 480 21.67 -5.56 16.75
N LEU A 481 21.98 -5.77 15.45
CA LEU A 481 23.21 -6.42 14.99
C LEU A 481 24.22 -5.40 14.45
N SER A 482 25.51 -5.72 14.56
CA SER A 482 26.56 -4.94 13.87
C SER A 482 26.45 -5.08 12.33
N GLY A 483 27.04 -4.17 11.57
CA GLY A 483 27.05 -4.24 10.10
C GLY A 483 27.61 -5.57 9.58
N GLY A 484 28.71 -6.05 10.18
CA GLY A 484 29.33 -7.32 9.81
C GLY A 484 28.47 -8.52 10.17
N GLN A 485 27.78 -8.51 11.31
CA GLN A 485 26.84 -9.57 11.69
C GLN A 485 25.67 -9.66 10.72
N ARG A 486 25.10 -8.50 10.32
CA ARG A 486 24.02 -8.48 9.32
C ARG A 486 24.47 -9.08 7.98
N GLN A 487 25.67 -8.72 7.52
CA GLN A 487 26.21 -9.24 6.25
C GLN A 487 26.45 -10.75 6.31
N ARG A 488 27.08 -11.25 7.41
CA ARG A 488 27.29 -12.70 7.57
C ARG A 488 25.98 -13.48 7.72
N LEU A 489 24.97 -12.88 8.35
CA LEU A 489 23.64 -13.50 8.41
C LEU A 489 22.96 -13.56 7.03
N ALA A 490 23.09 -12.52 6.21
CA ALA A 490 22.61 -12.54 4.82
C ALA A 490 23.36 -13.58 3.98
N LEU A 491 24.65 -13.75 4.25
CA LEU A 491 25.45 -14.78 3.62
C LEU A 491 25.00 -16.18 4.03
N ALA A 492 24.80 -16.44 5.34
CA ALA A 492 24.25 -17.69 5.82
C ALA A 492 22.93 -18.03 5.13
N ARG A 493 22.06 -17.02 4.96
CA ARG A 493 20.80 -17.14 4.21
C ARG A 493 21.03 -17.53 2.76
N ALA A 494 22.00 -16.90 2.07
CA ALA A 494 22.32 -17.21 0.69
C ALA A 494 22.94 -18.61 0.50
N LEU A 495 23.78 -19.05 1.46
CA LEU A 495 24.34 -20.40 1.47
C LEU A 495 23.26 -21.46 1.72
N LEU A 496 22.33 -21.18 2.64
CA LEU A 496 21.19 -22.06 2.96
C LEU A 496 20.25 -22.26 1.77
N ALA A 497 20.14 -21.28 0.86
CA ALA A 497 19.35 -21.39 -0.36
C ALA A 497 19.82 -22.51 -1.29
N ASP A 498 21.09 -22.91 -1.16
CA ASP A 498 21.75 -23.95 -1.97
C ASP A 498 21.62 -23.76 -3.50
N ALA A 499 21.61 -22.50 -3.92
CA ALA A 499 21.47 -22.14 -5.33
C ALA A 499 22.78 -22.38 -6.10
N PRO A 500 22.74 -22.87 -7.36
CA PRO A 500 23.91 -23.12 -8.19
C PRO A 500 24.65 -21.85 -8.63
N VAL A 501 24.00 -20.69 -8.56
CA VAL A 501 24.61 -19.38 -8.81
C VAL A 501 24.58 -18.54 -7.54
N LEU A 502 25.72 -17.97 -7.17
CA LEU A 502 25.85 -17.06 -6.03
C LEU A 502 26.30 -15.67 -6.51
N VAL A 503 25.54 -14.65 -6.18
CA VAL A 503 25.84 -13.24 -6.48
C VAL A 503 26.18 -12.51 -5.20
N LEU A 504 27.34 -11.88 -5.16
CA LEU A 504 27.83 -11.08 -4.04
C LEU A 504 27.96 -9.62 -4.48
N ASP A 505 27.03 -8.76 -4.05
CA ASP A 505 27.02 -7.33 -4.37
C ASP A 505 27.58 -6.56 -3.17
N GLU A 506 28.85 -6.13 -3.25
CA GLU A 506 29.56 -5.39 -2.19
C GLU A 506 29.41 -6.01 -0.78
N ALA A 507 29.37 -7.31 -0.69
CA ALA A 507 29.03 -8.07 0.53
C ALA A 507 29.98 -7.85 1.73
N THR A 508 31.01 -7.02 1.60
CA THR A 508 32.05 -6.81 2.62
C THR A 508 32.31 -5.35 2.96
N SER A 509 31.47 -4.42 2.48
CA SER A 509 31.70 -2.97 2.60
C SER A 509 31.70 -2.43 4.06
N SER A 510 31.12 -3.15 5.00
CA SER A 510 30.98 -2.75 6.42
C SER A 510 31.93 -3.47 7.38
N VAL A 511 32.90 -4.25 6.87
CA VAL A 511 33.80 -5.08 7.68
C VAL A 511 35.24 -4.57 7.62
N ASP A 512 36.00 -4.77 8.71
CA ASP A 512 37.43 -4.47 8.77
C ASP A 512 38.22 -5.32 7.77
N GLU A 513 39.23 -4.74 7.11
CA GLU A 513 39.93 -5.30 5.96
C GLU A 513 40.58 -6.69 6.23
N ARG A 514 41.04 -6.95 7.45
CA ARG A 514 41.60 -8.26 7.82
C ARG A 514 40.51 -9.34 7.87
N ARG A 515 39.39 -9.03 8.49
CA ARG A 515 38.22 -9.91 8.53
C ARG A 515 37.54 -10.05 7.18
N GLU A 516 37.58 -8.99 6.35
CA GLU A 516 37.08 -9.05 4.98
C GLU A 516 37.78 -10.13 4.15
N THR A 517 39.12 -10.18 4.21
CA THR A 517 39.91 -11.16 3.48
C THR A 517 39.61 -12.60 3.93
N GLU A 518 39.39 -12.80 5.24
CA GLU A 518 38.96 -14.10 5.81
C GLU A 518 37.56 -14.46 5.32
N ILE A 519 36.59 -13.54 5.44
CA ILE A 519 35.22 -13.74 4.96
C ILE A 519 35.17 -14.05 3.46
N VAL A 520 35.91 -13.30 2.64
CA VAL A 520 35.96 -13.55 1.20
C VAL A 520 36.57 -14.94 0.89
N ARG A 521 37.61 -15.34 1.63
CA ARG A 521 38.20 -16.68 1.45
C ARG A 521 37.24 -17.78 1.89
N GLU A 522 36.57 -17.62 3.03
CA GLU A 522 35.55 -18.56 3.50
C GLU A 522 34.37 -18.62 2.53
N LEU A 523 33.99 -17.48 1.96
CA LEU A 523 32.97 -17.35 0.93
C LEU A 523 33.32 -18.12 -0.34
N VAL A 524 34.53 -17.91 -0.86
CA VAL A 524 35.01 -18.62 -2.08
C VAL A 524 35.08 -20.12 -1.79
N ASN A 525 35.53 -20.53 -0.61
CA ASN A 525 35.58 -21.94 -0.22
C ASN A 525 34.17 -22.54 -0.02
N ALA A 526 33.24 -21.82 0.64
CA ALA A 526 31.85 -22.26 0.82
C ALA A 526 31.05 -22.24 -0.49
N ALA A 527 31.49 -21.45 -1.46
CA ALA A 527 30.90 -21.37 -2.79
C ALA A 527 31.51 -22.36 -3.79
N SER A 528 32.45 -23.23 -3.34
CA SER A 528 33.04 -24.28 -4.21
C SER A 528 31.93 -25.16 -4.79
N GLY A 529 32.00 -25.38 -6.13
CA GLY A 529 30.96 -26.10 -6.87
C GLY A 529 29.79 -25.21 -7.34
N ARG A 530 29.86 -23.87 -7.18
CA ARG A 530 28.85 -22.90 -7.66
C ARG A 530 29.47 -21.92 -8.64
N THR A 531 28.68 -21.34 -9.52
CA THR A 531 29.11 -20.19 -10.32
C THR A 531 28.93 -18.90 -9.49
N VAL A 532 30.05 -18.19 -9.26
CA VAL A 532 30.06 -17.03 -8.37
C VAL A 532 30.26 -15.74 -9.18
N LEU A 533 29.38 -14.77 -9.01
CA LEU A 533 29.54 -13.40 -9.50
C LEU A 533 29.80 -12.47 -8.31
N VAL A 534 30.94 -11.79 -8.30
CA VAL A 534 31.31 -10.82 -7.28
C VAL A 534 31.30 -9.43 -7.88
N VAL A 535 30.39 -8.57 -7.44
CA VAL A 535 30.45 -7.14 -7.73
C VAL A 535 31.23 -6.48 -6.60
N ALA A 536 32.40 -5.96 -6.89
CA ALA A 536 33.30 -5.43 -5.89
C ALA A 536 33.78 -4.01 -6.19
N HIS A 537 33.82 -3.19 -5.14
CA HIS A 537 34.51 -1.90 -5.11
C HIS A 537 35.88 -2.00 -4.43
N ARG A 538 36.16 -3.12 -3.73
CA ARG A 538 37.42 -3.34 -3.01
C ARG A 538 38.27 -4.42 -3.67
N LEU A 539 39.56 -4.16 -3.75
CA LEU A 539 40.54 -5.02 -4.40
C LEU A 539 40.75 -6.37 -3.72
N SER A 540 40.54 -6.46 -2.40
CA SER A 540 40.66 -7.68 -1.61
C SER A 540 39.76 -8.81 -2.13
N ALA A 541 38.53 -8.47 -2.50
CA ALA A 541 37.55 -9.41 -3.03
C ALA A 541 37.83 -9.85 -4.49
N VAL A 542 38.55 -9.02 -5.26
CA VAL A 542 38.76 -9.22 -6.70
C VAL A 542 40.01 -10.06 -6.99
N ARG A 543 41.04 -10.00 -6.15
CA ARG A 543 42.34 -10.66 -6.37
C ARG A 543 42.24 -12.18 -6.46
N HIS A 544 41.25 -12.77 -5.83
CA HIS A 544 41.04 -14.22 -5.77
C HIS A 544 40.06 -14.75 -6.82
N ALA A 545 39.50 -13.85 -7.65
CA ALA A 545 38.61 -14.23 -8.71
C ALA A 545 39.38 -14.90 -9.88
N ASP A 546 38.82 -15.97 -10.41
CA ASP A 546 39.37 -16.67 -11.58
C ASP A 546 39.36 -15.77 -12.83
N ARG A 547 38.44 -14.81 -12.89
CA ARG A 547 38.28 -13.87 -13.99
C ARG A 547 37.74 -12.53 -13.50
N ILE A 548 38.22 -11.44 -14.08
CA ILE A 548 37.81 -10.11 -13.79
C ILE A 548 37.26 -9.48 -15.06
N VAL A 549 36.06 -8.90 -14.98
CA VAL A 549 35.41 -8.12 -16.03
C VAL A 549 35.41 -6.66 -15.58
N VAL A 550 36.08 -5.81 -16.36
CA VAL A 550 36.18 -4.37 -16.09
C VAL A 550 35.09 -3.65 -16.87
N LEU A 551 34.20 -2.97 -16.18
CA LEU A 551 33.16 -2.14 -16.78
C LEU A 551 33.54 -0.67 -16.70
N ASP A 552 33.42 0.05 -17.82
CA ASP A 552 33.50 1.51 -17.86
C ASP A 552 32.36 2.07 -18.73
N ARG A 553 31.62 3.06 -18.20
CA ARG A 553 30.53 3.75 -18.92
C ARG A 553 29.57 2.83 -19.68
N GLY A 554 29.18 1.73 -19.05
CA GLY A 554 28.23 0.77 -19.60
C GLY A 554 28.82 -0.18 -20.67
N ARG A 555 30.14 -0.27 -20.81
CA ARG A 555 30.84 -1.19 -21.73
C ARG A 555 31.85 -2.03 -20.99
N VAL A 556 32.18 -3.19 -21.56
CA VAL A 556 33.32 -4.00 -21.10
C VAL A 556 34.61 -3.34 -21.65
N ASP A 557 35.45 -2.84 -20.75
CA ASP A 557 36.76 -2.24 -21.06
C ASP A 557 37.82 -3.33 -21.23
N ALA A 558 37.88 -4.29 -20.30
CA ALA A 558 38.84 -5.38 -20.33
C ALA A 558 38.31 -6.62 -19.62
N VAL A 559 38.81 -7.79 -19.97
CA VAL A 559 38.54 -9.07 -19.31
C VAL A 559 39.86 -9.83 -19.15
N GLY A 560 40.18 -10.28 -17.94
CA GLY A 560 41.42 -10.97 -17.66
C GLY A 560 41.58 -11.42 -16.22
N GLU A 561 42.79 -11.79 -15.85
CA GLU A 561 43.19 -12.08 -14.46
C GLU A 561 43.82 -10.86 -13.81
N HIS A 562 43.88 -10.84 -12.47
CA HIS A 562 44.39 -9.71 -11.70
C HIS A 562 45.77 -9.20 -12.14
N ALA A 563 46.74 -10.14 -12.32
CA ALA A 563 48.11 -9.76 -12.66
C ALA A 563 48.18 -9.08 -14.04
N GLY A 564 47.60 -9.71 -15.06
CA GLY A 564 47.61 -9.18 -16.43
C GLY A 564 46.90 -7.86 -16.58
N LEU A 565 45.72 -7.67 -15.91
CA LEU A 565 44.97 -6.40 -15.97
C LEU A 565 45.66 -5.26 -15.18
N ALA A 566 46.39 -5.58 -14.12
CA ALA A 566 47.13 -4.59 -13.34
C ALA A 566 48.35 -4.07 -14.12
N GLU A 567 49.00 -4.93 -14.93
CA GLU A 567 50.16 -4.56 -15.77
C GLU A 567 49.76 -3.88 -17.09
N ALA A 568 48.62 -4.25 -17.65
CA ALA A 568 48.15 -3.71 -18.93
C ALA A 568 47.75 -2.20 -18.88
N GLY A 569 47.64 -1.61 -17.70
CA GLY A 569 47.16 -0.24 -17.54
C GLY A 569 45.62 -0.15 -17.65
N GLY A 570 45.10 1.00 -18.06
CA GLY A 570 43.69 1.19 -18.27
C GLY A 570 42.86 1.47 -17.00
N VAL A 571 41.53 1.18 -17.06
CA VAL A 571 40.61 1.47 -15.96
C VAL A 571 40.94 0.63 -14.73
N TYR A 572 41.29 -0.63 -14.90
CA TYR A 572 41.60 -1.54 -13.80
C TYR A 572 42.83 -1.13 -13.02
N ALA A 573 43.94 -0.79 -13.72
CA ALA A 573 45.17 -0.33 -13.07
C ALA A 573 44.92 0.93 -12.22
N ARG A 574 44.15 1.88 -12.74
CA ARG A 574 43.77 3.11 -11.98
C ARG A 574 42.96 2.76 -10.73
N LEU A 575 42.04 1.81 -10.80
CA LEU A 575 41.28 1.34 -9.62
C LEU A 575 42.20 0.70 -8.58
N VAL A 576 43.20 -0.07 -9.04
CA VAL A 576 44.22 -0.69 -8.16
C VAL A 576 45.10 0.38 -7.48
N GLU A 577 45.54 1.37 -8.22
CA GLU A 577 46.35 2.49 -7.69
C GLU A 577 45.56 3.34 -6.68
N ALA A 578 44.30 3.67 -7.00
CA ALA A 578 43.43 4.42 -6.10
C ALA A 578 43.19 3.63 -4.79
N GLY A 579 42.98 2.31 -4.85
CA GLY A 579 42.85 1.45 -3.68
C GLY A 579 44.15 1.33 -2.85
N ARG A 580 45.34 1.42 -3.49
CA ARG A 580 46.62 1.45 -2.79
C ARG A 580 46.88 2.80 -2.09
N ALA A 581 46.55 3.90 -2.76
CA ALA A 581 46.71 5.27 -2.21
C ALA A 581 45.86 5.47 -0.96
N HIS A 582 44.65 4.91 -0.93
CA HIS A 582 43.78 4.95 0.24
C HIS A 582 44.35 4.20 1.46
N ARG A 583 45.16 3.16 1.23
CA ARG A 583 45.90 2.41 2.28
C ARG A 583 47.09 3.15 2.84
N GLY A 584 47.80 3.88 2.00
CA GLY A 584 48.98 4.68 2.43
C GLY A 584 48.63 5.92 3.27
N GLY A 585 47.44 6.47 3.11
CA GLY A 585 46.96 7.65 3.85
C GLY A 585 46.39 7.37 5.25
N VAL A 586 46.13 6.11 5.61
CA VAL A 586 45.63 5.72 6.95
C VAL A 586 46.79 5.28 7.89
N ALA A 587 47.99 5.12 7.35
CA ALA A 587 49.18 4.69 8.10
C ALA A 587 50.18 5.84 8.43
N ALA A 588 49.77 7.11 8.18
CA ALA A 588 50.58 8.27 8.53
C ALA A 588 49.97 9.11 9.65
#